data_1d5a61c8390392966498144f1540efc2
#
_entry.id   1d5a61c8390392966498144f1540efc2
#
_cell.length_a   1.000
_cell.length_b   1.000
_cell.length_c   1.000
_cell.angle_alpha   90.00
_cell.angle_beta   90.00
_cell.angle_gamma   90.00
#
_symmetry.space_group_name_H-M   'P 1'
#
loop_
_entity.id
_entity.type
_entity.pdbx_description
1 polymer ?
#
loop_
_entity_poly.entity_id
_entity_poly.type
_entity_poly.pdbx_seq_one_letter_code
_entity_poly.pdbx_strand_id
1 'polypeptide(L)'
;LKYFEENAPKFGAFFYFYTMSNPTFLHQLAKEILKTNFENLSELVIVLPNKRAKVFLLDELKKLVSTNVFAPEIISIEEFIQDIAGIRSIDSVELLFEFYEVYLSITEKDQEPFETFANWGKTLLQDFNEIDRYLLEPDKILKYLENIKEIEHWSVDINKRTELIDNYLSFWKKLPEYYHTLYTYLSNKGIGYQGLIYREAVENLNHFSEKNSNSFIFAGFNALNQAEEKIIQH
;
A
#
# COMPACT_ATOMS: atom_id res chain seq x y z
N LEU A 1 -6.28 26.28 0.17
CA LEU A 1 -7.21 26.05 1.30
C LEU A 1 -8.66 25.97 0.81
N LYS A 2 -9.17 26.95 0.05
CA LYS A 2 -10.54 26.92 -0.51
C LYS A 2 -10.83 25.76 -1.46
N TYR A 3 -9.82 25.28 -2.20
CA TYR A 3 -9.98 24.18 -3.15
C TYR A 3 -10.21 22.82 -2.45
N PHE A 4 -9.69 22.67 -1.23
CA PHE A 4 -9.86 21.46 -0.41
C PHE A 4 -11.15 21.46 0.40
N GLU A 5 -11.70 22.61 0.75
CA GLU A 5 -12.98 22.71 1.46
C GLU A 5 -14.20 22.38 0.56
N GLU A 6 -14.12 22.65 -0.76
CA GLU A 6 -15.21 22.36 -1.71
C GLU A 6 -15.26 20.90 -2.18
N ASN A 7 -14.16 20.12 -1.99
CA ASN A 7 -14.02 18.73 -2.43
C ASN A 7 -13.70 17.78 -1.27
N ALA A 8 -14.04 18.14 -0.04
CA ALA A 8 -13.82 17.27 1.12
C ALA A 8 -14.57 15.94 0.95
N PRO A 9 -13.93 14.79 1.20
CA PRO A 9 -14.57 13.47 1.10
C PRO A 9 -15.73 13.36 2.10
N LYS A 10 -16.76 12.61 1.73
CA LYS A 10 -17.95 12.38 2.58
C LYS A 10 -17.64 11.69 3.90
N PHE A 11 -16.45 11.10 4.03
CA PHE A 11 -15.98 10.29 5.15
C PHE A 11 -14.66 10.78 5.72
N GLY A 12 -14.56 12.01 6.19
CA GLY A 12 -13.38 12.45 6.91
C GLY A 12 -13.09 13.93 6.78
N ALA A 13 -12.56 14.50 7.87
CA ALA A 13 -12.03 15.85 7.88
C ALA A 13 -10.51 15.81 7.69
N PHE A 14 -9.98 16.57 6.74
CA PHE A 14 -8.55 16.70 6.51
C PHE A 14 -8.06 17.96 7.22
N PHE A 15 -7.23 17.81 8.28
CA PHE A 15 -6.66 18.94 9.00
C PHE A 15 -5.20 19.17 8.64
N TYR A 16 -4.91 20.33 8.08
CA TYR A 16 -3.55 20.82 7.81
C TYR A 16 -3.25 21.96 8.76
N PHE A 17 -2.34 21.75 9.72
CA PHE A 17 -1.89 22.79 10.61
C PHE A 17 -0.46 23.20 10.31
N TYR A 18 -0.26 24.44 9.92
CA TYR A 18 1.04 25.07 9.77
C TYR A 18 1.13 26.27 10.70
N THR A 19 1.86 26.14 11.81
CA THR A 19 2.20 27.30 12.65
C THR A 19 3.62 27.19 13.21
N MET A 20 4.33 28.30 13.13
CA MET A 20 5.75 28.43 13.51
C MET A 20 6.00 28.74 15.01
N SER A 21 5.02 28.59 15.91
CA SER A 21 5.24 28.79 17.35
C SER A 21 4.22 28.04 18.21
N ASN A 22 4.72 27.01 18.98
CA ASN A 22 4.02 26.30 20.06
C ASN A 22 2.51 26.57 20.24
N PRO A 23 1.66 25.59 20.14
CA PRO A 23 1.74 24.20 20.55
C PRO A 23 2.06 23.20 19.40
N THR A 24 2.46 21.98 19.75
CA THR A 24 2.75 20.93 18.75
C THR A 24 1.52 20.61 17.89
N PHE A 25 1.75 20.10 16.68
CA PHE A 25 0.66 19.63 15.78
C PHE A 25 -0.31 18.69 16.51
N LEU A 26 0.19 17.70 17.23
CA LEU A 26 -0.65 16.73 17.96
C LEU A 26 -1.48 17.38 19.08
N HIS A 27 -0.96 18.41 19.73
CA HIS A 27 -1.71 19.17 20.72
C HIS A 27 -2.86 19.97 20.10
N GLN A 28 -2.63 20.57 18.94
CA GLN A 28 -3.69 21.29 18.20
C GLN A 28 -4.75 20.31 17.68
N LEU A 29 -4.32 19.18 17.12
CA LEU A 29 -5.20 18.10 16.67
C LEU A 29 -6.07 17.60 17.83
N ALA A 30 -5.47 17.30 18.99
CA ALA A 30 -6.22 16.85 20.16
C ALA A 30 -7.27 17.87 20.63
N LYS A 31 -6.94 19.18 20.62
CA LYS A 31 -7.90 20.24 20.95
C LYS A 31 -9.06 20.29 19.95
N GLU A 32 -8.79 20.18 18.68
CA GLU A 32 -9.85 20.25 17.66
C GLU A 32 -10.76 19.02 17.70
N ILE A 33 -10.19 17.83 17.91
CA ILE A 33 -10.96 16.59 18.10
C ILE A 33 -11.91 16.73 19.29
N LEU A 34 -11.43 17.19 20.45
CA LEU A 34 -12.24 17.35 21.64
C LEU A 34 -13.31 18.43 21.48
N LYS A 35 -13.04 19.47 20.71
CA LYS A 35 -14.02 20.54 20.46
C LYS A 35 -15.17 20.08 19.55
N THR A 36 -14.87 19.25 18.54
CA THR A 36 -15.86 18.87 17.51
C THR A 36 -16.54 17.53 17.78
N ASN A 37 -15.88 16.61 18.50
CA ASN A 37 -16.32 15.21 18.60
C ASN A 37 -16.40 14.69 20.05
N PHE A 38 -16.42 15.56 21.07
CA PHE A 38 -16.31 15.14 22.48
C PHE A 38 -17.39 14.12 22.90
N GLU A 39 -18.60 14.24 22.38
CA GLU A 39 -19.72 13.34 22.75
C GLU A 39 -19.60 11.96 22.09
N ASN A 40 -18.94 11.84 20.94
CA ASN A 40 -18.86 10.64 20.12
C ASN A 40 -17.41 10.14 19.91
N LEU A 41 -16.52 10.39 20.87
CA LEU A 41 -15.11 9.99 20.75
C LEU A 41 -14.91 8.48 20.52
N SER A 42 -15.78 7.65 21.09
CA SER A 42 -15.70 6.19 20.95
C SER A 42 -16.06 5.67 19.54
N GLU A 43 -16.74 6.48 18.74
CA GLU A 43 -17.13 6.16 17.35
C GLU A 43 -16.14 6.75 16.32
N LEU A 44 -15.10 7.43 16.83
CA LEU A 44 -14.13 8.13 16.01
C LEU A 44 -12.89 7.25 15.80
N VAL A 45 -12.50 7.08 14.56
CA VAL A 45 -11.24 6.47 14.14
C VAL A 45 -10.28 7.54 13.64
N ILE A 46 -9.11 7.65 14.26
CA ILE A 46 -8.07 8.61 13.86
C ILE A 46 -6.96 7.86 13.15
N VAL A 47 -6.76 8.17 11.88
CA VAL A 47 -5.74 7.57 11.05
C VAL A 47 -4.52 8.50 10.96
N LEU A 48 -3.36 8.01 11.37
CA LEU A 48 -2.10 8.74 11.40
C LEU A 48 -1.07 8.10 10.45
N PRO A 49 -0.05 8.84 10.00
CA PRO A 49 0.97 8.32 9.08
C PRO A 49 1.80 7.16 9.65
N ASN A 50 1.90 7.05 10.95
CA ASN A 50 2.71 6.01 11.61
C ASN A 50 2.20 5.66 13.03
N LYS A 51 2.55 4.44 13.47
CA LYS A 51 2.17 3.89 14.80
C LYS A 51 2.68 4.70 15.99
N ARG A 52 3.81 5.39 15.85
CA ARG A 52 4.42 6.15 16.96
C ARG A 52 3.58 7.36 17.34
N ALA A 53 2.96 8.02 16.36
CA ALA A 53 2.13 9.20 16.59
C ALA A 53 0.92 8.89 17.49
N LYS A 54 0.41 7.67 17.49
CA LYS A 54 -0.67 7.18 18.39
C LYS A 54 -0.38 7.46 19.86
N VAL A 55 0.82 7.09 20.33
CA VAL A 55 1.18 7.22 21.75
C VAL A 55 1.20 8.70 22.16
N PHE A 56 1.75 9.55 21.32
CA PHE A 56 1.84 10.99 21.60
C PHE A 56 0.46 11.66 21.52
N LEU A 57 -0.39 11.28 20.56
CA LEU A 57 -1.74 11.83 20.47
C LEU A 57 -2.60 11.43 21.68
N LEU A 58 -2.49 10.18 22.13
CA LEU A 58 -3.18 9.72 23.35
C LEU A 58 -2.71 10.50 24.58
N ASP A 59 -1.43 10.80 24.70
CA ASP A 59 -0.89 11.58 25.81
C ASP A 59 -1.42 13.03 25.79
N GLU A 60 -1.50 13.65 24.62
CA GLU A 60 -2.08 14.99 24.47
C GLU A 60 -3.60 15.00 24.77
N LEU A 61 -4.35 13.99 24.31
CA LEU A 61 -5.77 13.86 24.64
C LEU A 61 -5.97 13.72 26.17
N LYS A 62 -5.18 12.88 26.85
CA LYS A 62 -5.23 12.70 28.30
C LYS A 62 -4.99 14.00 29.08
N LYS A 63 -4.09 14.87 28.62
CA LYS A 63 -3.80 16.16 29.25
C LYS A 63 -4.97 17.14 29.14
N LEU A 64 -5.79 17.02 28.12
CA LEU A 64 -6.86 17.96 27.83
C LEU A 64 -8.22 17.53 28.38
N VAL A 65 -8.42 16.24 28.65
CA VAL A 65 -9.68 15.70 29.15
C VAL A 65 -9.68 15.68 30.68
N SER A 66 -10.71 16.28 31.28
CA SER A 66 -10.90 16.36 32.75
C SER A 66 -11.85 15.33 33.31
N THR A 67 -12.57 14.59 32.45
CA THR A 67 -13.58 13.57 32.84
C THR A 67 -13.23 12.22 32.21
N ASN A 68 -13.78 11.15 32.73
CA ASN A 68 -13.60 9.82 32.15
C ASN A 68 -14.40 9.73 30.84
N VAL A 69 -13.70 9.52 29.74
CA VAL A 69 -14.26 9.31 28.40
C VAL A 69 -13.66 8.05 27.77
N PHE A 70 -14.39 7.42 26.86
CA PHE A 70 -13.79 6.39 26.02
C PHE A 70 -12.87 7.05 25.00
N ALA A 71 -11.66 6.51 24.86
CA ALA A 71 -10.70 7.01 23.87
C ALA A 71 -11.16 6.67 22.45
N PRO A 72 -10.87 7.52 21.45
CA PRO A 72 -11.05 7.18 20.06
C PRO A 72 -10.11 6.03 19.67
N GLU A 73 -10.47 5.30 18.64
CA GLU A 73 -9.54 4.38 17.99
C GLU A 73 -8.48 5.17 17.23
N ILE A 74 -7.20 4.89 17.47
CA ILE A 74 -6.10 5.54 16.79
C ILE A 74 -5.25 4.47 16.11
N ILE A 75 -5.14 4.53 14.78
CA ILE A 75 -4.43 3.55 13.97
C ILE A 75 -3.47 4.24 12.99
N SER A 76 -2.51 3.51 12.47
CA SER A 76 -1.69 3.97 11.36
C SER A 76 -2.40 3.76 10.03
N ILE A 77 -1.98 4.49 8.99
CA ILE A 77 -2.49 4.30 7.63
C ILE A 77 -2.27 2.86 7.14
N GLU A 78 -1.16 2.25 7.51
CA GLU A 78 -0.87 0.86 7.16
C GLU A 78 -1.85 -0.12 7.80
N GLU A 79 -2.19 0.07 9.09
CA GLU A 79 -3.21 -0.73 9.78
C GLU A 79 -4.58 -0.53 9.14
N PHE A 80 -4.97 0.72 8.89
CA PHE A 80 -6.24 1.05 8.24
C PHE A 80 -6.39 0.38 6.87
N ILE A 81 -5.35 0.44 6.03
CA ILE A 81 -5.35 -0.17 4.70
C ILE A 81 -5.41 -1.70 4.78
N GLN A 82 -4.70 -2.32 5.74
CA GLN A 82 -4.79 -3.77 5.97
C GLN A 82 -6.20 -4.21 6.40
N ASP A 83 -6.88 -3.40 7.23
CA ASP A 83 -8.25 -3.67 7.66
C ASP A 83 -9.24 -3.61 6.47
N ILE A 84 -9.07 -2.63 5.58
CA ILE A 84 -9.88 -2.54 4.35
C ILE A 84 -9.62 -3.72 3.43
N ALA A 85 -8.34 -4.08 3.22
CA ALA A 85 -7.94 -5.16 2.33
C ALA A 85 -8.31 -6.55 2.87
N GLY A 86 -8.36 -6.71 4.20
CA GLY A 86 -8.48 -8.01 4.85
C GLY A 86 -7.25 -8.90 4.66
N ILE A 87 -6.10 -8.31 4.35
CA ILE A 87 -4.83 -9.00 4.04
C ILE A 87 -3.74 -8.56 5.02
N ARG A 88 -3.03 -9.53 5.58
CA ARG A 88 -1.91 -9.30 6.50
C ARG A 88 -0.60 -9.07 5.74
N SER A 89 0.15 -8.06 6.15
CA SER A 89 1.50 -7.84 5.64
C SER A 89 2.47 -8.92 6.12
N ILE A 90 3.34 -9.39 5.23
CA ILE A 90 4.45 -10.29 5.53
C ILE A 90 5.79 -9.60 5.32
N ASP A 91 6.85 -10.11 5.94
CA ASP A 91 8.18 -9.56 5.77
C ASP A 91 8.81 -9.95 4.41
N SER A 92 9.89 -9.27 4.04
CA SER A 92 10.53 -9.45 2.74
C SER A 92 11.18 -10.82 2.55
N VAL A 93 11.54 -11.50 3.64
CA VAL A 93 12.17 -12.83 3.58
C VAL A 93 11.06 -13.88 3.35
N GLU A 94 9.99 -13.82 4.13
CA GLU A 94 8.80 -14.67 3.94
C GLU A 94 8.25 -14.50 2.52
N LEU A 95 8.10 -13.26 2.05
CA LEU A 95 7.64 -12.94 0.70
C LEU A 95 8.53 -13.56 -0.39
N LEU A 96 9.84 -13.54 -0.21
CA LEU A 96 10.77 -14.11 -1.19
C LEU A 96 10.63 -15.64 -1.27
N PHE A 97 10.41 -16.33 -0.15
CA PHE A 97 10.12 -17.76 -0.15
C PHE A 97 8.77 -18.07 -0.82
N GLU A 98 7.73 -17.30 -0.52
CA GLU A 98 6.43 -17.47 -1.17
C GLU A 98 6.52 -17.26 -2.69
N PHE A 99 7.33 -16.30 -3.13
CA PHE A 99 7.56 -16.09 -4.55
C PHE A 99 8.37 -17.23 -5.18
N TYR A 100 9.30 -17.83 -4.44
CA TYR A 100 10.03 -19.00 -4.93
C TYR A 100 9.12 -20.20 -5.14
N GLU A 101 8.18 -20.46 -4.26
CA GLU A 101 7.14 -21.49 -4.45
C GLU A 101 6.33 -21.25 -5.73
N VAL A 102 5.94 -20.01 -5.97
CA VAL A 102 5.24 -19.61 -7.22
C VAL A 102 6.14 -19.85 -8.44
N TYR A 103 7.42 -19.43 -8.37
CA TYR A 103 8.40 -19.66 -9.42
C TYR A 103 8.54 -21.14 -9.77
N LEU A 104 8.66 -22.01 -8.76
CA LEU A 104 8.76 -23.46 -8.95
C LEU A 104 7.48 -24.05 -9.59
N SER A 105 6.31 -23.51 -9.27
CA SER A 105 5.03 -23.98 -9.84
C SER A 105 4.85 -23.63 -11.30
N ILE A 106 5.44 -22.51 -11.78
CA ILE A 106 5.35 -22.04 -13.17
C ILE A 106 6.47 -22.62 -14.03
N THR A 107 7.64 -22.86 -13.42
CA THR A 107 8.84 -23.28 -14.14
C THR A 107 9.00 -24.81 -14.08
N GLU A 108 8.61 -25.52 -15.13
CA GLU A 108 8.67 -26.98 -15.16
C GLU A 108 10.09 -27.53 -15.38
N LYS A 109 10.93 -26.79 -16.12
CA LYS A 109 12.30 -27.21 -16.49
C LYS A 109 13.30 -26.12 -16.16
N ASP A 110 14.53 -26.53 -15.93
CA ASP A 110 15.67 -25.61 -15.66
C ASP A 110 15.42 -24.66 -14.49
N GLN A 111 14.78 -25.18 -13.43
CA GLN A 111 14.56 -24.44 -12.20
C GLN A 111 15.89 -24.01 -11.58
N GLU A 112 16.01 -22.72 -11.30
CA GLU A 112 17.17 -22.19 -10.60
C GLU A 112 17.11 -22.52 -9.10
N PRO A 113 18.25 -22.79 -8.46
CA PRO A 113 18.28 -22.90 -7.00
C PRO A 113 17.94 -21.56 -6.35
N PHE A 114 17.46 -21.62 -5.12
CA PHE A 114 16.96 -20.44 -4.38
C PHE A 114 17.96 -19.28 -4.36
N GLU A 115 19.27 -19.57 -4.19
CA GLU A 115 20.31 -18.54 -4.15
C GLU A 115 20.38 -17.73 -5.45
N THR A 116 20.24 -18.38 -6.61
CA THR A 116 20.24 -17.73 -7.91
C THR A 116 18.96 -16.94 -8.12
N PHE A 117 17.81 -17.56 -7.87
CA PHE A 117 16.49 -16.92 -7.90
C PHE A 117 16.43 -15.67 -7.03
N ALA A 118 16.93 -15.74 -5.80
CA ALA A 118 16.89 -14.64 -4.84
C ALA A 118 17.59 -13.36 -5.30
N ASN A 119 18.58 -13.48 -6.22
CA ASN A 119 19.29 -12.31 -6.75
C ASN A 119 18.38 -11.41 -7.60
N TRP A 120 17.54 -12.00 -8.42
CA TRP A 120 16.61 -11.25 -9.27
C TRP A 120 15.19 -11.17 -8.68
N GLY A 121 14.76 -12.19 -7.95
CA GLY A 121 13.43 -12.24 -7.35
C GLY A 121 13.13 -11.06 -6.43
N LYS A 122 14.10 -10.62 -5.64
CA LYS A 122 13.96 -9.41 -4.80
C LYS A 122 13.68 -8.15 -5.61
N THR A 123 14.38 -7.97 -6.72
CA THR A 123 14.20 -6.81 -7.60
C THR A 123 12.80 -6.84 -8.20
N LEU A 124 12.39 -7.99 -8.71
CA LEU A 124 11.07 -8.16 -9.31
C LEU A 124 9.93 -7.92 -8.29
N LEU A 125 10.09 -8.36 -7.05
CA LEU A 125 9.15 -8.07 -5.98
C LEU A 125 9.04 -6.57 -5.67
N GLN A 126 10.15 -5.84 -5.75
CA GLN A 126 10.14 -4.38 -5.61
C GLN A 126 9.36 -3.72 -6.77
N ASP A 127 9.60 -4.17 -8.00
CA ASP A 127 8.89 -3.67 -9.18
C ASP A 127 7.38 -3.96 -9.08
N PHE A 128 6.99 -5.16 -8.69
CA PHE A 128 5.59 -5.52 -8.47
C PHE A 128 4.95 -4.66 -7.38
N ASN A 129 5.68 -4.43 -6.28
CA ASN A 129 5.21 -3.55 -5.21
C ASN A 129 4.95 -2.12 -5.69
N GLU A 130 5.82 -1.56 -6.56
CA GLU A 130 5.62 -0.23 -7.11
C GLU A 130 4.46 -0.19 -8.13
N ILE A 131 4.32 -1.21 -8.99
CA ILE A 131 3.18 -1.34 -9.92
C ILE A 131 1.86 -1.27 -9.16
N ASP A 132 1.74 -2.02 -8.05
CA ASP A 132 0.52 -2.08 -7.26
C ASP A 132 0.30 -0.81 -6.44
N ARG A 133 1.34 -0.29 -5.80
CA ARG A 133 1.29 0.92 -4.98
C ARG A 133 0.86 2.15 -5.75
N TYR A 134 1.26 2.24 -7.03
CA TYR A 134 0.85 3.30 -7.94
C TYR A 134 -0.39 2.95 -8.77
N LEU A 135 -1.04 1.81 -8.49
CA LEU A 135 -2.25 1.34 -9.19
C LEU A 135 -2.07 1.31 -10.72
N LEU A 136 -0.85 1.03 -11.19
CA LEU A 136 -0.58 0.89 -12.61
C LEU A 136 -1.25 -0.36 -13.16
N GLU A 137 -1.52 -0.39 -14.47
CA GLU A 137 -2.01 -1.58 -15.15
C GLU A 137 -0.83 -2.55 -15.40
N PRO A 138 -0.76 -3.70 -14.68
CA PRO A 138 0.42 -4.57 -14.73
C PRO A 138 0.73 -5.06 -16.14
N ASP A 139 -0.27 -5.53 -16.87
CA ASP A 139 -0.09 -6.06 -18.22
C ASP A 139 0.46 -5.03 -19.20
N LYS A 140 0.02 -3.78 -19.10
CA LYS A 140 0.55 -2.70 -19.96
C LYS A 140 2.02 -2.39 -19.66
N ILE A 141 2.37 -2.29 -18.38
CA ILE A 141 3.76 -1.98 -17.96
C ILE A 141 4.69 -3.13 -18.32
N LEU A 142 4.32 -4.36 -17.96
CA LEU A 142 5.15 -5.54 -18.20
C LEU A 142 5.30 -5.82 -19.70
N LYS A 143 4.25 -5.64 -20.48
CA LYS A 143 4.32 -5.75 -21.94
C LYS A 143 5.17 -4.65 -22.58
N TYR A 144 5.10 -3.44 -22.06
CA TYR A 144 5.95 -2.34 -22.53
C TYR A 144 7.44 -2.62 -22.27
N LEU A 145 7.77 -3.17 -21.09
CA LEU A 145 9.14 -3.58 -20.78
C LEU A 145 9.62 -4.72 -21.69
N GLU A 146 8.80 -5.73 -21.95
CA GLU A 146 9.09 -6.80 -22.90
C GLU A 146 9.44 -6.22 -24.30
N ASN A 147 8.60 -5.31 -24.80
CA ASN A 147 8.80 -4.69 -26.10
C ASN A 147 10.11 -3.89 -26.18
N ILE A 148 10.47 -3.14 -25.13
CA ILE A 148 11.75 -2.42 -25.07
C ILE A 148 12.91 -3.41 -25.15
N LYS A 149 12.85 -4.50 -24.40
CA LYS A 149 13.92 -5.51 -24.41
C LYS A 149 14.04 -6.24 -25.73
N GLU A 150 12.94 -6.50 -26.41
CA GLU A 150 12.97 -7.01 -27.80
C GLU A 150 13.66 -6.03 -28.75
N ILE A 151 13.37 -4.72 -28.66
CA ILE A 151 13.99 -3.69 -29.51
C ILE A 151 15.48 -3.54 -29.22
N GLU A 152 15.91 -3.54 -27.95
CA GLU A 152 17.31 -3.48 -27.56
C GLU A 152 18.16 -4.62 -28.18
N HIS A 153 17.55 -5.78 -28.42
CA HIS A 153 18.20 -6.94 -29.02
C HIS A 153 17.91 -7.15 -30.50
N TRP A 154 17.06 -6.31 -31.13
CA TRP A 154 16.70 -6.44 -32.56
C TRP A 154 17.81 -6.09 -33.51
N SER A 155 18.83 -5.31 -33.13
CA SER A 155 20.00 -5.00 -33.95
C SER A 155 20.95 -6.18 -34.11
N VAL A 156 20.72 -7.28 -33.40
CA VAL A 156 21.50 -8.51 -33.56
C VAL A 156 20.89 -9.33 -34.71
N ASP A 157 21.68 -9.58 -35.72
CA ASP A 157 21.37 -10.43 -36.87
C ASP A 157 20.61 -11.70 -36.37
N ILE A 158 19.41 -11.94 -36.93
CA ILE A 158 18.52 -13.06 -36.52
C ILE A 158 19.27 -14.40 -36.53
N ASN A 159 20.27 -14.55 -37.43
CA ASN A 159 21.13 -15.72 -37.52
C ASN A 159 22.18 -15.84 -36.38
N LYS A 160 22.28 -14.85 -35.52
CA LYS A 160 23.22 -14.82 -34.35
C LYS A 160 22.50 -14.78 -33.00
N ARG A 161 21.20 -15.04 -32.95
CA ARG A 161 20.53 -15.24 -31.69
C ARG A 161 21.16 -16.42 -30.96
N THR A 162 21.82 -16.13 -29.85
CA THR A 162 22.39 -17.13 -28.99
C THR A 162 21.30 -17.63 -28.06
N GLU A 163 21.38 -18.87 -27.60
CA GLU A 163 20.53 -19.47 -26.56
C GLU A 163 20.35 -18.55 -25.33
N LEU A 164 21.42 -17.79 -25.02
CA LEU A 164 21.40 -16.80 -23.92
C LEU A 164 20.39 -15.66 -24.18
N ILE A 165 20.28 -15.16 -25.41
CA ILE A 165 19.34 -14.09 -25.78
C ILE A 165 17.91 -14.65 -25.74
N ASP A 166 17.68 -15.85 -26.22
CA ASP A 166 16.36 -16.48 -26.19
C ASP A 166 15.90 -16.75 -24.75
N ASN A 167 16.78 -17.18 -23.88
CA ASN A 167 16.49 -17.34 -22.45
C ASN A 167 16.19 -15.99 -21.79
N TYR A 168 16.94 -14.95 -22.08
CA TYR A 168 16.71 -13.60 -21.59
C TYR A 168 15.33 -13.06 -22.03
N LEU A 169 14.97 -13.16 -23.31
CA LEU A 169 13.68 -12.72 -23.81
C LEU A 169 12.52 -13.57 -23.24
N SER A 170 12.72 -14.88 -23.05
CA SER A 170 11.73 -15.76 -22.46
C SER A 170 11.43 -15.38 -21.02
N PHE A 171 12.42 -14.92 -20.25
CA PHE A 171 12.22 -14.39 -18.89
C PHE A 171 11.27 -13.19 -18.90
N TRP A 172 11.48 -12.20 -19.77
CA TRP A 172 10.63 -11.01 -19.86
C TRP A 172 9.18 -11.35 -20.25
N LYS A 173 8.99 -12.35 -21.10
CA LYS A 173 7.65 -12.85 -21.49
C LYS A 173 6.89 -13.51 -20.35
N LYS A 174 7.59 -14.06 -19.37
CA LYS A 174 7.00 -14.71 -18.19
C LYS A 174 6.61 -13.73 -17.07
N LEU A 175 7.06 -12.48 -17.11
CA LEU A 175 6.79 -11.53 -16.03
C LEU A 175 5.30 -11.33 -15.71
N PRO A 176 4.40 -11.19 -16.70
CA PRO A 176 2.97 -11.12 -16.40
C PRO A 176 2.44 -12.36 -15.68
N GLU A 177 2.89 -13.55 -16.07
CA GLU A 177 2.51 -14.81 -15.43
C GLU A 177 2.99 -14.88 -13.99
N TYR A 178 4.26 -14.51 -13.71
CA TYR A 178 4.78 -14.40 -12.36
C TYR A 178 3.97 -13.43 -11.50
N TYR A 179 3.66 -12.24 -12.04
CA TYR A 179 2.88 -11.24 -11.33
C TYR A 179 1.49 -11.77 -10.97
N HIS A 180 0.70 -12.24 -11.95
CA HIS A 180 -0.68 -12.66 -11.71
C HIS A 180 -0.78 -13.92 -10.82
N THR A 181 0.13 -14.87 -11.01
CA THR A 181 0.15 -16.06 -10.17
C THR A 181 0.53 -15.74 -8.74
N LEU A 182 1.55 -14.90 -8.53
CA LEU A 182 1.95 -14.45 -7.19
C LEU A 182 0.83 -13.65 -6.52
N TYR A 183 0.24 -12.70 -7.23
CA TYR A 183 -0.87 -11.88 -6.74
C TYR A 183 -2.02 -12.77 -6.24
N THR A 184 -2.50 -13.69 -7.08
CA THR A 184 -3.59 -14.61 -6.75
C THR A 184 -3.22 -15.54 -5.60
N TYR A 185 -2.01 -16.07 -5.60
CA TYR A 185 -1.49 -16.97 -4.57
C TYR A 185 -1.46 -16.31 -3.20
N LEU A 186 -0.91 -15.09 -3.10
CA LEU A 186 -0.83 -14.34 -1.87
C LEU A 186 -2.20 -13.88 -1.37
N SER A 187 -3.06 -13.37 -2.25
CA SER A 187 -4.42 -12.94 -1.91
C SER A 187 -5.23 -14.11 -1.35
N ASN A 188 -5.14 -15.30 -1.95
CA ASN A 188 -5.82 -16.50 -1.45
C ASN A 188 -5.31 -16.96 -0.07
N LYS A 189 -4.06 -16.69 0.26
CA LYS A 189 -3.48 -16.94 1.60
C LYS A 189 -3.85 -15.85 2.62
N GLY A 190 -4.43 -14.74 2.22
CA GLY A 190 -4.70 -13.58 3.07
C GLY A 190 -3.43 -12.88 3.55
N ILE A 191 -2.35 -12.94 2.76
CA ILE A 191 -1.05 -12.33 3.04
C ILE A 191 -0.57 -11.53 1.82
N GLY A 192 0.31 -10.55 2.04
CA GLY A 192 0.81 -9.79 0.90
C GLY A 192 1.94 -8.81 1.23
N TYR A 193 2.51 -8.27 0.18
CA TYR A 193 3.39 -7.11 0.24
C TYR A 193 2.57 -5.81 0.21
N GLN A 194 3.18 -4.72 0.59
CA GLN A 194 2.49 -3.43 0.78
C GLN A 194 1.65 -3.00 -0.43
N GLY A 195 2.21 -3.06 -1.64
CA GLY A 195 1.51 -2.66 -2.86
C GLY A 195 0.26 -3.50 -3.13
N LEU A 196 0.36 -4.84 -3.01
CA LEU A 196 -0.77 -5.75 -3.15
C LEU A 196 -1.89 -5.39 -2.17
N ILE A 197 -1.54 -5.20 -0.89
CA ILE A 197 -2.50 -4.82 0.14
C ILE A 197 -3.17 -3.48 -0.20
N TYR A 198 -2.42 -2.52 -0.72
CA TYR A 198 -2.95 -1.21 -1.12
C TYR A 198 -3.90 -1.31 -2.32
N ARG A 199 -3.58 -2.13 -3.31
CA ARG A 199 -4.45 -2.39 -4.46
C ARG A 199 -5.76 -3.07 -4.04
N GLU A 200 -5.68 -4.13 -3.25
CA GLU A 200 -6.84 -4.84 -2.71
C GLU A 200 -7.72 -3.91 -1.84
N ALA A 201 -7.10 -3.05 -1.02
CA ALA A 201 -7.86 -2.08 -0.25
C ALA A 201 -8.66 -1.12 -1.14
N VAL A 202 -8.06 -0.64 -2.25
CA VAL A 202 -8.77 0.22 -3.21
C VAL A 202 -9.94 -0.50 -3.87
N GLU A 203 -9.79 -1.78 -4.18
CA GLU A 203 -10.85 -2.60 -4.77
C GLU A 203 -11.98 -2.89 -3.77
N ASN A 204 -11.66 -3.03 -2.49
CA ASN A 204 -12.60 -3.32 -1.41
C ASN A 204 -13.28 -2.09 -0.78
N LEU A 205 -12.93 -0.86 -1.19
CA LEU A 205 -13.41 0.38 -0.56
C LEU A 205 -14.93 0.48 -0.47
N ASN A 206 -15.65 0.17 -1.53
CA ASN A 206 -17.12 0.23 -1.55
C ASN A 206 -17.72 -0.69 -0.50
N HIS A 207 -17.23 -1.92 -0.40
CA HIS A 207 -17.71 -2.91 0.55
C HIS A 207 -17.38 -2.51 2.00
N PHE A 208 -16.19 -1.94 2.22
CA PHE A 208 -15.78 -1.45 3.53
C PHE A 208 -16.68 -0.29 3.98
N SER A 209 -16.94 0.68 3.10
CA SER A 209 -17.77 1.85 3.41
C SER A 209 -19.23 1.49 3.69
N GLU A 210 -19.78 0.48 3.02
CA GLU A 210 -21.15 -0.01 3.28
C GLU A 210 -21.31 -0.66 4.64
N LYS A 211 -20.25 -1.27 5.16
CA LYS A 211 -20.26 -1.99 6.45
C LYS A 211 -19.84 -1.13 7.63
N ASN A 212 -19.21 -0.01 7.41
CA ASN A 212 -18.58 0.78 8.44
C ASN A 212 -19.31 2.10 8.62
N SER A 213 -19.82 2.34 9.83
CA SER A 213 -20.51 3.59 10.20
C SER A 213 -19.64 4.56 11.01
N ASN A 214 -18.37 4.23 11.23
CA ASN A 214 -17.45 5.07 12.00
C ASN A 214 -17.14 6.37 11.29
N SER A 215 -16.84 7.40 12.07
CA SER A 215 -16.29 8.66 11.56
C SER A 215 -14.77 8.57 11.51
N PHE A 216 -14.16 8.97 10.39
CA PHE A 216 -12.71 8.92 10.21
C PHE A 216 -12.10 10.31 10.19
N ILE A 217 -10.95 10.47 10.87
CA ILE A 217 -10.09 11.66 10.79
C ILE A 217 -8.71 11.24 10.30
N PHE A 218 -8.31 11.73 9.14
CA PHE A 218 -6.95 11.53 8.60
C PHE A 218 -6.11 12.77 8.93
N ALA A 219 -4.99 12.59 9.64
CA ALA A 219 -4.20 13.71 10.12
C ALA A 219 -2.69 13.49 10.05
N GLY A 220 -1.94 14.55 9.69
CA GLY A 220 -0.48 14.58 9.72
C GLY A 220 0.21 14.02 8.47
N PHE A 221 -0.50 13.87 7.37
CA PHE A 221 0.07 13.41 6.10
C PHE A 221 0.75 14.56 5.36
N ASN A 222 1.98 14.33 4.86
CA ASN A 222 2.73 15.28 4.06
C ASN A 222 2.74 14.92 2.57
N ALA A 223 2.75 13.63 2.27
CA ALA A 223 2.68 13.08 0.92
C ALA A 223 1.91 11.77 0.95
N LEU A 224 1.13 11.52 -0.08
CA LEU A 224 0.35 10.31 -0.27
C LEU A 224 0.80 9.63 -1.57
N ASN A 225 0.84 8.30 -1.58
CA ASN A 225 0.90 7.58 -2.83
C ASN A 225 -0.48 7.52 -3.47
N GLN A 226 -0.56 7.02 -4.71
CA GLN A 226 -1.82 7.04 -5.47
C GLN A 226 -2.92 6.19 -4.82
N ALA A 227 -2.58 5.07 -4.21
CA ALA A 227 -3.54 4.23 -3.52
C ALA A 227 -4.06 4.91 -2.23
N GLU A 228 -3.17 5.48 -1.42
CA GLU A 228 -3.55 6.25 -0.22
C GLU A 228 -4.44 7.44 -0.57
N GLU A 229 -4.09 8.20 -1.62
CA GLU A 229 -4.91 9.31 -2.10
C GLU A 229 -6.32 8.85 -2.46
N LYS A 230 -6.44 7.76 -3.22
CA LYS A 230 -7.72 7.21 -3.65
C LYS A 230 -8.55 6.69 -2.47
N ILE A 231 -7.91 6.07 -1.47
CA ILE A 231 -8.58 5.58 -0.26
C ILE A 231 -9.10 6.74 0.59
N ILE A 232 -8.32 7.81 0.75
CA ILE A 232 -8.69 8.97 1.58
C ILE A 232 -9.75 9.84 0.91
N GLN A 233 -9.80 9.87 -0.43
CA GLN A 233 -10.77 10.66 -1.20
C GLN A 233 -12.13 9.97 -1.40
N HIS A 234 -12.22 8.67 -1.11
CA HIS A 234 -13.46 7.89 -1.23
C HIS A 234 -14.44 8.26 -0.12
#